data_923424469ff34d5c5d3c953c8a008788
#
_entry.id   923424469ff34d5c5d3c953c8a008788
#
_cell.length_a   1.000
_cell.length_b   1.000
_cell.length_c   1.000
_cell.angle_alpha   90.00
_cell.angle_beta   90.00
_cell.angle_gamma   90.00
#
_symmetry.space_group_name_H-M   'P 1'
#
loop_
_entity.id
_entity.type
_entity.pdbx_description
1 polymer ?
#
loop_
_entity_poly.entity_id
_entity_poly.type
_entity_poly.pdbx_seq_one_letter_code
_entity_poly.pdbx_strand_id
1 'polypeptide(L)'
;VKVQFFMPMVPPTVTHQEKQVRVVKGKPIFYEPTELKAARAKLMGYLAEHKPVKPMKGAVQLLCKWCFPLDKGGRHRDGEYKTSKPDTDNLQKLLKDCMTVTGFWLDDAQVASEVAEKFWADIPGIFVQIRPLNSMEQGEV
;
A
#
# COMPACT_ATOMS: atom_id res chain seq x y z
N VAL A 1 15.51 12.55 5.00
CA VAL A 1 15.30 11.44 5.93
C VAL A 1 14.43 10.38 5.28
N LYS A 2 15.05 9.28 4.92
CA LYS A 2 14.36 8.17 4.27
C LYS A 2 13.73 7.24 5.32
N VAL A 3 12.50 6.82 5.09
CA VAL A 3 11.83 5.81 5.90
C VAL A 3 11.71 4.54 5.07
N GLN A 4 12.16 3.43 5.63
CA GLN A 4 12.19 2.17 4.90
C GLN A 4 11.89 1.02 5.86
N PHE A 5 10.97 0.13 5.47
CA PHE A 5 10.59 -1.00 6.31
C PHE A 5 9.94 -2.11 5.49
N PHE A 6 9.84 -3.27 6.10
CA PHE A 6 9.16 -4.42 5.51
C PHE A 6 8.05 -4.87 6.47
N MET A 7 6.85 -5.04 5.94
CA MET A 7 5.71 -5.54 6.72
C MET A 7 5.53 -7.02 6.38
N PRO A 8 5.82 -7.93 7.34
CA PRO A 8 5.71 -9.37 7.07
C PRO A 8 4.26 -9.83 7.17
N MET A 9 3.56 -9.77 6.07
CA MET A 9 2.15 -10.15 6.00
C MET A 9 1.84 -10.60 4.58
N VAL A 10 0.79 -11.40 4.43
CA VAL A 10 0.29 -11.69 3.10
C VAL A 10 -0.39 -10.42 2.59
N PRO A 11 0.05 -9.88 1.44
CA PRO A 11 -0.59 -8.67 0.92
C PRO A 11 -2.08 -8.91 0.66
N PRO A 12 -2.92 -7.89 0.82
CA PRO A 12 -4.35 -8.04 0.61
C PRO A 12 -4.68 -8.32 -0.85
N THR A 13 -5.69 -9.14 -1.07
CA THR A 13 -6.21 -9.39 -2.40
C THR A 13 -7.52 -8.65 -2.64
N VAL A 14 -8.14 -8.17 -1.57
CA VAL A 14 -9.36 -7.37 -1.61
C VAL A 14 -8.97 -5.91 -1.42
N THR A 15 -9.40 -5.04 -2.32
CA THR A 15 -9.06 -3.64 -2.30
C THR A 15 -10.34 -2.79 -2.21
N HIS A 16 -10.18 -1.48 -2.05
CA HIS A 16 -11.33 -0.58 -1.93
C HIS A 16 -12.20 -0.57 -3.19
N GLN A 17 -11.72 -1.07 -4.33
CA GLN A 17 -12.53 -1.20 -5.53
C GLN A 17 -13.63 -2.23 -5.37
N GLU A 18 -13.55 -3.04 -4.34
CA GLU A 18 -14.49 -4.13 -4.12
C GLU A 18 -15.57 -3.76 -3.09
N LYS A 19 -15.83 -2.48 -2.91
CA LYS A 19 -16.93 -2.02 -2.08
C LYS A 19 -18.25 -2.53 -2.63
N GLN A 20 -19.10 -2.99 -1.73
CA GLN A 20 -20.39 -3.57 -2.08
C GLN A 20 -21.52 -2.61 -1.76
N VAL A 21 -22.66 -2.84 -2.39
CA VAL A 21 -23.86 -2.03 -2.20
C VAL A 21 -24.98 -2.94 -1.74
N ARG A 22 -25.74 -2.49 -0.74
CA ARG A 22 -27.01 -3.13 -0.37
C ARG A 22 -28.08 -2.08 -0.26
N VAL A 23 -29.33 -2.51 -0.44
CA VAL A 23 -30.47 -1.60 -0.37
C VAL A 23 -31.11 -1.71 1.02
N VAL A 24 -31.24 -0.58 1.70
CA VAL A 24 -31.90 -0.50 3.00
C VAL A 24 -32.96 0.59 2.90
N LYS A 25 -34.23 0.22 3.16
CA LYS A 25 -35.34 1.16 3.09
C LYS A 25 -35.43 1.90 1.76
N GLY A 26 -35.13 1.18 0.66
CA GLY A 26 -35.17 1.75 -0.68
C GLY A 26 -33.99 2.62 -1.07
N LYS A 27 -32.97 2.75 -0.22
CA LYS A 27 -31.81 3.55 -0.50
C LYS A 27 -30.57 2.66 -0.63
N PRO A 28 -29.71 2.89 -1.62
CA PRO A 28 -28.47 2.13 -1.72
C PRO A 28 -27.50 2.56 -0.62
N ILE A 29 -26.89 1.58 0.04
CA ILE A 29 -25.87 1.82 1.06
C ILE A 29 -24.58 1.12 0.62
N PHE A 30 -23.51 1.90 0.50
CA PHE A 30 -22.20 1.37 0.16
C PHE A 30 -21.50 0.94 1.45
N TYR A 31 -20.87 -0.23 1.42
CA TYR A 31 -20.13 -0.73 2.57
C TYR A 31 -18.88 -1.49 2.14
N GLU A 32 -17.90 -1.52 3.03
CA GLU A 32 -16.68 -2.28 2.78
C GLU A 32 -16.92 -3.76 3.09
N PRO A 33 -16.44 -4.67 2.22
CA PRO A 33 -16.42 -6.09 2.57
C PRO A 33 -15.61 -6.33 3.84
N THR A 34 -15.97 -7.37 4.58
CA THR A 34 -15.28 -7.73 5.81
C THR A 34 -13.79 -7.95 5.58
N GLU A 35 -13.42 -8.60 4.48
CA GLU A 35 -12.02 -8.84 4.16
C GLU A 35 -11.25 -7.54 3.94
N LEU A 36 -11.88 -6.55 3.36
CA LEU A 36 -11.24 -5.25 3.14
C LEU A 36 -11.02 -4.53 4.46
N LYS A 37 -12.00 -4.58 5.36
CA LYS A 37 -11.86 -4.00 6.71
C LYS A 37 -10.72 -4.67 7.46
N ALA A 38 -10.63 -5.99 7.39
CA ALA A 38 -9.58 -6.74 8.06
C ALA A 38 -8.20 -6.40 7.47
N ALA A 39 -8.10 -6.30 6.16
CA ALA A 39 -6.86 -5.93 5.49
C ALA A 39 -6.42 -4.53 5.88
N ARG A 40 -7.36 -3.59 5.90
CA ARG A 40 -7.08 -2.21 6.31
C ARG A 40 -6.58 -2.15 7.76
N ALA A 41 -7.25 -2.86 8.66
CA ALA A 41 -6.85 -2.89 10.07
C ALA A 41 -5.44 -3.46 10.23
N LYS A 42 -5.13 -4.51 9.50
CA LYS A 42 -3.80 -5.16 9.57
C LYS A 42 -2.72 -4.22 9.04
N LEU A 43 -2.97 -3.56 7.92
CA LEU A 43 -2.05 -2.56 7.37
C LEU A 43 -1.82 -1.43 8.37
N MET A 44 -2.90 -0.90 8.94
CA MET A 44 -2.80 0.19 9.91
C MET A 44 -1.94 -0.20 11.11
N GLY A 45 -2.09 -1.44 11.60
CA GLY A 45 -1.29 -1.93 12.71
C GLY A 45 0.19 -1.95 12.41
N TYR A 46 0.58 -2.49 11.25
CA TYR A 46 1.99 -2.51 10.86
C TYR A 46 2.52 -1.11 10.57
N LEU A 47 1.74 -0.28 9.89
CA LEU A 47 2.17 1.07 9.54
C LEU A 47 2.40 1.92 10.79
N ALA A 48 1.57 1.75 11.81
CA ALA A 48 1.72 2.51 13.07
C ALA A 48 3.07 2.26 13.73
N GLU A 49 3.66 1.08 13.54
CA GLU A 49 4.96 0.74 14.11
C GLU A 49 6.11 1.45 13.41
N HIS A 50 5.89 1.94 12.19
CA HIS A 50 6.96 2.48 11.35
C HIS A 50 6.76 3.94 10.98
N LYS A 51 5.68 4.55 11.42
CA LYS A 51 5.39 5.92 11.05
C LYS A 51 6.45 6.88 11.58
N PRO A 52 6.75 7.96 10.86
CA PRO A 52 7.68 8.97 11.37
C PRO A 52 7.05 9.69 12.56
N VAL A 53 7.90 10.30 13.40
CA VAL A 53 7.43 11.05 14.57
C VAL A 53 6.50 12.18 14.14
N LYS A 54 6.85 12.86 13.05
CA LYS A 54 6.01 13.90 12.45
C LYS A 54 5.73 13.55 11.01
N PRO A 55 4.56 13.90 10.49
CA PRO A 55 4.27 13.68 9.08
C PRO A 55 5.32 14.33 8.19
N MET A 56 5.70 13.63 7.13
CA MET A 56 6.65 14.18 6.16
C MET A 56 6.01 15.35 5.44
N LYS A 57 6.80 16.39 5.20
CA LYS A 57 6.33 17.58 4.50
C LYS A 57 6.84 17.61 3.08
N GLY A 58 6.10 18.29 2.22
CA GLY A 58 6.50 18.44 0.84
C GLY A 58 6.38 17.17 0.01
N ALA A 59 6.96 17.19 -1.17
CA ALA A 59 6.89 16.08 -2.09
C ALA A 59 7.67 14.88 -1.58
N VAL A 60 7.10 13.68 -1.77
CA VAL A 60 7.76 12.43 -1.39
C VAL A 60 7.71 11.45 -2.55
N GLN A 61 8.65 10.53 -2.56
CA GLN A 61 8.62 9.37 -3.44
C GLN A 61 8.24 8.16 -2.60
N LEU A 62 7.26 7.41 -3.10
CA LEU A 62 6.84 6.15 -2.49
C LEU A 62 7.25 5.01 -3.41
N LEU A 63 7.98 4.04 -2.86
CA LEU A 63 8.35 2.83 -3.58
C LEU A 63 7.84 1.64 -2.79
N CYS A 64 7.07 0.78 -3.44
CA CYS A 64 6.50 -0.40 -2.80
C CYS A 64 6.77 -1.65 -3.61
N LYS A 65 7.10 -2.73 -2.89
CA LYS A 65 7.21 -4.05 -3.48
C LYS A 65 6.23 -4.95 -2.76
N TRP A 66 5.23 -5.42 -3.50
CA TRP A 66 4.17 -6.26 -2.98
C TRP A 66 4.55 -7.72 -3.25
N CYS A 67 4.93 -8.44 -2.20
CA CYS A 67 5.41 -9.80 -2.31
C CYS A 67 4.31 -10.77 -1.89
N PHE A 68 3.74 -11.47 -2.87
CA PHE A 68 2.65 -12.42 -2.65
C PHE A 68 3.22 -13.82 -2.47
N PRO A 69 2.60 -14.65 -1.63
CA PRO A 69 3.10 -15.99 -1.41
C PRO A 69 3.04 -16.84 -2.67
N LEU A 70 4.05 -17.68 -2.84
CA LEU A 70 4.11 -18.62 -3.97
C LEU A 70 2.88 -19.53 -3.94
N ASP A 71 2.38 -19.85 -5.10
CA ASP A 71 1.29 -20.80 -5.21
C ASP A 71 1.78 -22.23 -4.98
N LYS A 72 0.88 -23.10 -4.52
CA LYS A 72 1.24 -24.48 -4.19
C LYS A 72 1.52 -25.33 -5.42
N GLY A 73 1.14 -24.87 -6.58
CA GLY A 73 1.33 -25.61 -7.83
C GLY A 73 2.72 -25.53 -8.42
N GLY A 74 3.63 -24.76 -7.82
CA GLY A 74 4.99 -24.62 -8.30
C GLY A 74 5.12 -23.91 -9.64
N ARG A 75 4.10 -23.12 -10.01
CA ARG A 75 4.09 -22.44 -11.30
C ARG A 75 4.91 -21.16 -11.33
N HIS A 76 5.24 -20.63 -10.16
CA HIS A 76 5.96 -19.38 -10.04
C HIS A 76 7.17 -19.53 -9.15
N ARG A 77 8.15 -18.67 -9.33
CA ARG A 77 9.39 -18.69 -8.56
C ARG A 77 9.53 -17.43 -7.74
N ASP A 78 10.31 -17.54 -6.68
CA ASP A 78 10.64 -16.39 -5.84
C ASP A 78 11.26 -15.28 -6.68
N GLY A 79 10.69 -14.08 -6.58
CA GLY A 79 11.18 -12.92 -7.33
C GLY A 79 10.57 -12.75 -8.72
N GLU A 80 9.73 -13.68 -9.16
CA GLU A 80 9.05 -13.56 -10.44
C GLU A 80 7.97 -12.48 -10.33
N TYR A 81 7.86 -11.63 -11.35
CA TYR A 81 6.81 -10.62 -11.39
C TYR A 81 5.43 -11.26 -11.44
N LYS A 82 4.53 -10.76 -10.62
CA LYS A 82 3.15 -11.24 -10.58
C LYS A 82 2.30 -10.43 -11.55
N THR A 83 1.72 -11.11 -12.53
CA THR A 83 0.94 -10.45 -13.58
C THR A 83 -0.57 -10.65 -13.43
N SER A 84 -1.00 -11.19 -12.30
CA SER A 84 -2.42 -11.40 -12.01
C SER A 84 -2.90 -10.42 -10.93
N LYS A 85 -4.22 -10.40 -10.71
CA LYS A 85 -4.82 -9.54 -9.68
C LYS A 85 -4.20 -9.76 -8.30
N PRO A 86 -4.23 -8.76 -7.42
CA PRO A 86 -4.83 -7.43 -7.60
C PRO A 86 -3.93 -6.47 -8.38
N ASP A 87 -4.54 -5.41 -8.91
CA ASP A 87 -3.81 -4.41 -9.69
C ASP A 87 -3.00 -3.48 -8.79
N THR A 88 -1.88 -3.01 -9.32
CA THR A 88 -0.99 -2.14 -8.54
C THR A 88 -1.66 -0.85 -8.09
N ASP A 89 -2.46 -0.23 -8.95
CA ASP A 89 -3.14 1.02 -8.59
C ASP A 89 -4.10 0.83 -7.41
N ASN A 90 -4.82 -0.28 -7.37
CA ASN A 90 -5.74 -0.57 -6.28
C ASN A 90 -5.00 -0.85 -4.97
N LEU A 91 -3.90 -1.59 -5.04
CA LEU A 91 -3.04 -1.85 -3.88
C LEU A 91 -2.46 -0.56 -3.33
N GLN A 92 -1.92 0.27 -4.23
CA GLN A 92 -1.30 1.53 -3.83
C GLN A 92 -2.32 2.48 -3.22
N LYS A 93 -3.53 2.52 -3.75
CA LYS A 93 -4.57 3.39 -3.19
C LYS A 93 -4.92 2.96 -1.77
N LEU A 94 -5.09 1.68 -1.54
CA LEU A 94 -5.37 1.15 -0.20
C LEU A 94 -4.24 1.52 0.76
N LEU A 95 -3.00 1.29 0.36
CA LEU A 95 -1.85 1.59 1.20
C LEU A 95 -1.73 3.08 1.49
N LYS A 96 -1.86 3.92 0.46
CA LYS A 96 -1.73 5.37 0.65
C LYS A 96 -2.82 5.93 1.55
N ASP A 97 -4.04 5.43 1.42
CA ASP A 97 -5.13 5.82 2.32
C ASP A 97 -4.76 5.49 3.78
N CYS A 98 -4.24 4.30 4.01
CA CYS A 98 -3.81 3.89 5.36
C CYS A 98 -2.63 4.72 5.85
N MET A 99 -1.68 5.03 4.99
CA MET A 99 -0.51 5.83 5.37
C MET A 99 -0.88 7.27 5.70
N THR A 100 -1.87 7.81 5.01
CA THR A 100 -2.39 9.14 5.33
C THR A 100 -3.01 9.15 6.72
N VAL A 101 -3.85 8.17 7.01
CA VAL A 101 -4.52 8.07 8.31
C VAL A 101 -3.52 7.86 9.45
N THR A 102 -2.48 7.06 9.22
CA THR A 102 -1.47 6.80 10.26
C THR A 102 -0.48 7.95 10.44
N GLY A 103 -0.43 8.89 9.51
CA GLY A 103 0.38 10.09 9.71
C GLY A 103 1.76 10.07 9.06
N PHE A 104 1.94 9.33 7.97
CA PHE A 104 3.20 9.38 7.22
C PHE A 104 3.37 10.73 6.52
N TRP A 105 2.26 11.30 6.09
CA TRP A 105 2.17 12.61 5.45
C TRP A 105 0.81 13.20 5.78
N LEU A 106 0.57 14.44 5.37
CA LEU A 106 -0.70 15.10 5.62
C LEU A 106 -1.73 14.74 4.55
N ASP A 107 -1.27 14.56 3.32
CA ASP A 107 -2.14 14.31 2.17
C ASP A 107 -1.38 13.44 1.18
N ASP A 108 -2.02 12.40 0.64
CA ASP A 108 -1.38 11.52 -0.33
C ASP A 108 -1.06 12.23 -1.66
N ALA A 109 -1.60 13.43 -1.86
CA ALA A 109 -1.19 14.28 -2.98
C ALA A 109 0.29 14.65 -2.91
N GLN A 110 0.92 14.52 -1.74
CA GLN A 110 2.35 14.75 -1.58
C GLN A 110 3.19 13.69 -2.29
N VAL A 111 2.61 12.53 -2.60
CA VAL A 111 3.32 11.48 -3.35
C VAL A 111 3.43 11.92 -4.80
N ALA A 112 4.57 12.52 -5.14
CA ALA A 112 4.82 13.07 -6.46
C ALA A 112 5.56 12.10 -7.38
N SER A 113 6.12 11.03 -6.82
CA SER A 113 6.80 9.98 -7.55
C SER A 113 6.42 8.66 -6.92
N GLU A 114 6.05 7.69 -7.72
CA GLU A 114 5.56 6.44 -7.20
C GLU A 114 6.05 5.25 -8.02
N VAL A 115 6.56 4.22 -7.34
CA VAL A 115 6.96 2.98 -7.96
C VAL A 115 6.25 1.85 -7.22
N ALA A 116 5.55 1.00 -7.96
CA ALA A 116 4.84 -0.14 -7.39
C ALA A 116 5.17 -1.37 -8.22
N GLU A 117 5.61 -2.42 -7.53
CA GLU A 117 5.93 -3.68 -8.16
C GLU A 117 5.26 -4.82 -7.43
N LYS A 118 4.89 -5.86 -8.16
CA LYS A 118 4.28 -7.07 -7.59
C LYS A 118 5.14 -8.27 -7.91
N PHE A 119 5.37 -9.11 -6.92
CA PHE A 119 6.19 -10.31 -7.04
C PHE A 119 5.53 -11.50 -6.40
N TRP A 120 5.89 -12.68 -6.90
CA TRP A 120 5.72 -13.93 -6.18
C TRP A 120 6.96 -14.09 -5.30
N ALA A 121 6.78 -14.53 -4.05
CA ALA A 121 7.92 -14.59 -3.13
C ALA A 121 7.79 -15.71 -2.12
N ASP A 122 8.92 -16.27 -1.71
CA ASP A 122 8.99 -17.24 -0.62
C ASP A 122 8.57 -16.59 0.68
N ILE A 123 8.98 -15.36 0.90
CA ILE A 123 8.64 -14.59 2.10
C ILE A 123 7.66 -13.50 1.72
N PRO A 124 6.36 -13.69 1.98
CA PRO A 124 5.37 -12.67 1.62
C PRO A 124 5.47 -11.45 2.52
N GLY A 125 5.18 -10.32 1.96
CA GLY A 125 5.20 -9.07 2.70
C GLY A 125 5.14 -7.88 1.78
N ILE A 126 5.25 -6.70 2.37
CA ILE A 126 5.22 -5.45 1.64
C ILE A 126 6.43 -4.63 2.04
N PHE A 127 7.31 -4.42 1.08
CA PHE A 127 8.44 -3.52 1.27
C PHE A 127 8.01 -2.10 0.93
N VAL A 128 8.27 -1.16 1.82
CA VAL A 128 7.89 0.24 1.65
C VAL A 128 9.10 1.12 1.88
N GLN A 129 9.32 2.03 0.96
CA GLN A 129 10.34 3.06 1.09
C GLN A 129 9.73 4.41 0.75
N ILE A 130 9.92 5.38 1.62
CA ILE A 130 9.48 6.74 1.41
C ILE A 130 10.68 7.63 1.58
N ARG A 131 10.92 8.49 0.61
CA ARG A 131 11.99 9.48 0.74
C ARG A 131 11.48 10.87 0.36
N PRO A 132 11.91 11.90 1.06
CA PRO A 132 11.53 13.24 0.69
C PRO A 132 12.17 13.61 -0.65
N LEU A 133 11.39 14.30 -1.47
CA LEU A 133 11.88 14.88 -2.70
C LEU A 133 11.97 16.38 -2.47
N ASN A 134 13.17 16.83 -2.27
CA ASN A 134 13.38 18.24 -2.07
C ASN A 134 13.77 18.84 -3.41
N SER A 135 12.75 19.25 -4.17
CA SER A 135 12.98 19.76 -5.50
C SER A 135 13.83 21.03 -5.50
N MET A 136 13.81 21.80 -4.43
CA MET A 136 14.68 22.97 -4.32
C MET A 136 16.13 22.55 -4.17
N GLU A 137 16.40 21.63 -3.25
CA GLU A 137 17.75 21.10 -3.09
C GLU A 137 18.22 20.37 -4.34
N GLN A 138 17.33 19.66 -4.98
CA GLN A 138 17.63 18.93 -6.19
C GLN A 138 17.73 19.85 -7.39
N GLY A 139 16.95 20.91 -7.41
CA GLY A 139 16.99 21.89 -8.45
C GLY A 139 18.25 22.75 -8.43
N GLU A 140 18.93 22.75 -7.32
CA GLU A 140 20.22 23.41 -7.18
C GLU A 140 21.29 22.75 -8.01
N VAL A 141 21.07 21.53 -8.32
CA VAL A 141 22.03 20.75 -9.07
C VAL A 141 22.04 21.12 -10.54
#